data_f5afeffcbbb2d79973e7a660b358d00e
#
_entry.id   f5afeffcbbb2d79973e7a660b358d00e
#
_cell.length_a   1.000
_cell.length_b   1.000
_cell.length_c   1.000
_cell.angle_alpha   90.00
_cell.angle_beta   90.00
_cell.angle_gamma   90.00
#
_symmetry.space_group_name_H-M   'P 1'
#
loop_
_entity.id
_entity.type
_entity.pdbx_description
1 polymer ?
#
loop_
_entity_poly.entity_id
_entity_poly.type
_entity_poly.pdbx_seq_one_letter_code
_entity_poly.pdbx_strand_id
1 'polypeptide(L)'
;MKKFIVAIFTISTFMSCAPDNSTISTDIVANPQTASGEEANAKLPAIKFEEELFEFGEITQGEKVEHTFMFTNTGEADLIVTSAKGSCGCTVPEWPKKPIKPGEKGEINVVFNSEGKKGRQHKKVTIVANTQPSTNVIAISGEIIAPEVN
;
A
#
# COMPACT_ATOMS: atom_id res chain seq x y z
N MET A 1 -83.29 -5.98 51.13
CA MET A 1 -82.34 -6.99 50.71
C MET A 1 -81.23 -6.22 50.05
N LYS A 2 -80.19 -5.89 50.80
CA LYS A 2 -79.09 -4.98 50.38
C LYS A 2 -77.83 -5.82 50.11
N LYS A 3 -77.38 -5.87 48.89
CA LYS A 3 -76.15 -6.54 48.51
C LYS A 3 -75.00 -5.54 48.55
N PHE A 4 -74.09 -5.72 49.48
CA PHE A 4 -72.79 -4.97 49.52
C PHE A 4 -71.84 -5.62 48.58
N ILE A 5 -71.37 -4.82 47.63
CA ILE A 5 -70.25 -5.17 46.74
C ILE A 5 -68.97 -4.54 47.29
N VAL A 6 -68.08 -5.37 47.77
CA VAL A 6 -66.78 -4.96 48.24
C VAL A 6 -65.86 -4.96 47.01
N ALA A 7 -65.40 -3.78 46.56
CA ALA A 7 -64.43 -3.63 45.52
C ALA A 7 -63.04 -3.72 46.15
N ILE A 8 -62.27 -4.75 45.80
CA ILE A 8 -60.90 -4.95 46.18
C ILE A 8 -60.09 -4.20 45.18
N PHE A 9 -59.41 -3.13 45.63
CA PHE A 9 -58.51 -2.32 44.83
C PHE A 9 -57.08 -2.92 44.93
N THR A 10 -56.68 -3.68 43.94
CA THR A 10 -55.29 -4.20 43.86
C THR A 10 -54.36 -3.12 43.30
N ILE A 11 -53.54 -2.61 44.17
CA ILE A 11 -52.48 -1.69 43.80
C ILE A 11 -51.36 -2.50 43.12
N SER A 12 -51.22 -2.35 41.80
CA SER A 12 -50.11 -2.88 41.02
C SER A 12 -48.96 -1.86 41.08
N THR A 13 -47.92 -2.18 41.81
CA THR A 13 -46.70 -1.42 41.87
C THR A 13 -45.91 -1.74 40.60
N PHE A 14 -45.94 -0.81 39.64
CA PHE A 14 -45.00 -0.82 38.51
C PHE A 14 -43.62 -0.47 39.01
N MET A 15 -42.74 -1.43 39.02
CA MET A 15 -41.30 -1.25 39.24
C MET A 15 -40.69 -0.70 37.96
N SER A 16 -40.51 0.61 37.93
CA SER A 16 -39.84 1.33 36.84
C SER A 16 -38.37 0.97 36.88
N CYS A 17 -37.92 0.12 35.96
CA CYS A 17 -36.51 0.03 35.61
C CYS A 17 -36.15 1.30 34.86
N ALA A 18 -35.42 2.18 35.49
CA ALA A 18 -34.72 3.27 34.80
C ALA A 18 -33.64 2.65 33.93
N PRO A 19 -33.54 2.98 32.65
CA PRO A 19 -32.36 2.63 31.89
C PRO A 19 -31.20 3.47 32.40
N ASP A 20 -30.17 2.81 32.92
CA ASP A 20 -28.88 3.38 33.20
C ASP A 20 -28.34 3.94 31.87
N ASN A 21 -28.54 5.22 31.68
CA ASN A 21 -27.92 5.96 30.57
C ASN A 21 -26.45 6.24 30.93
N SER A 22 -25.69 5.17 31.08
CA SER A 22 -24.22 5.30 31.01
C SER A 22 -23.89 5.67 29.57
N THR A 23 -23.93 6.96 29.30
CA THR A 23 -23.28 7.51 28.11
C THR A 23 -21.82 7.12 28.21
N ILE A 24 -21.49 6.04 27.50
CA ILE A 24 -20.09 5.75 27.15
C ILE A 24 -19.66 6.96 26.35
N SER A 25 -18.85 7.79 26.99
CA SER A 25 -18.20 8.91 26.34
C SER A 25 -17.39 8.33 25.19
N THR A 26 -17.84 8.57 23.96
CA THR A 26 -17.14 8.19 22.73
C THR A 26 -15.94 9.07 22.46
N ASP A 27 -15.56 9.90 23.44
CA ASP A 27 -14.41 10.81 23.34
C ASP A 27 -13.02 10.14 23.42
N ILE A 28 -12.94 8.81 23.58
CA ILE A 28 -11.66 8.12 23.74
C ILE A 28 -11.11 7.60 22.41
N VAL A 29 -11.88 7.67 21.32
CA VAL A 29 -11.39 7.35 19.98
C VAL A 29 -11.53 8.58 19.09
N ALA A 30 -10.86 9.64 19.47
CA ALA A 30 -10.53 10.67 18.52
C ALA A 30 -9.45 10.08 17.59
N ASN A 31 -9.88 9.35 16.58
CA ASN A 31 -9.09 9.18 15.38
C ASN A 31 -9.18 10.51 14.62
N PRO A 32 -8.16 11.39 14.65
CA PRO A 32 -8.27 12.72 14.07
C PRO A 32 -8.42 12.72 12.54
N GLN A 33 -8.47 11.55 11.91
CA GLN A 33 -8.58 11.39 10.46
C GLN A 33 -9.98 11.03 9.95
N THR A 34 -10.96 10.72 10.82
CA THR A 34 -12.28 10.28 10.35
C THR A 34 -13.47 11.01 10.96
N ALA A 35 -13.28 11.94 11.91
CA ALA A 35 -14.36 12.56 12.66
C ALA A 35 -14.79 13.95 12.18
N SER A 36 -14.04 14.58 11.31
CA SER A 36 -14.46 15.80 10.61
C SER A 36 -14.65 15.46 9.14
N GLY A 37 -15.85 15.62 8.63
CA GLY A 37 -16.18 15.55 7.20
C GLY A 37 -15.54 16.68 6.36
N GLU A 38 -14.49 17.26 6.82
CA GLU A 38 -13.49 17.94 6.03
C GLU A 38 -12.61 16.83 5.46
N GLU A 39 -12.77 16.55 4.17
CA GLU A 39 -11.68 15.97 3.40
C GLU A 39 -10.49 16.87 3.66
N ALA A 40 -9.71 16.50 4.69
CA ALA A 40 -8.40 17.07 4.87
C ALA A 40 -7.73 16.90 3.51
N ASN A 41 -7.38 17.99 2.88
CA ASN A 41 -6.59 18.04 1.65
C ASN A 41 -5.21 17.53 2.06
N ALA A 42 -5.16 16.21 2.35
CA ALA A 42 -3.99 15.53 2.85
C ALA A 42 -2.98 15.58 1.71
N LYS A 43 -1.96 16.40 1.91
CA LYS A 43 -0.82 16.42 1.00
C LYS A 43 -0.29 15.02 0.87
N LEU A 44 -0.46 14.43 -0.29
CA LEU A 44 -0.02 13.07 -0.57
C LEU A 44 1.26 13.08 -1.40
N PRO A 45 2.17 12.15 -1.14
CA PRO A 45 3.29 11.93 -2.05
C PRO A 45 2.81 11.25 -3.33
N ALA A 46 3.50 11.50 -4.41
CA ALA A 46 3.26 10.84 -5.69
C ALA A 46 4.59 10.48 -6.34
N ILE A 47 4.70 9.27 -6.86
CA ILE A 47 5.88 8.79 -7.57
C ILE A 47 5.62 8.85 -9.07
N LYS A 48 6.58 9.42 -9.80
CA LYS A 48 6.57 9.42 -11.26
C LYS A 48 7.91 8.91 -11.77
N PHE A 49 7.91 7.77 -12.43
CA PHE A 49 9.08 7.21 -13.09
C PHE A 49 9.36 7.93 -14.41
N GLU A 50 10.63 8.08 -14.77
CA GLU A 50 11.05 8.56 -16.10
C GLU A 50 10.75 7.49 -17.15
N GLU A 51 10.93 6.21 -16.79
CA GLU A 51 10.54 5.03 -17.54
C GLU A 51 10.07 3.93 -16.59
N GLU A 52 9.12 3.12 -17.03
CA GLU A 52 8.60 1.99 -16.25
C GLU A 52 9.01 0.63 -16.84
N LEU A 53 9.55 0.62 -18.04
CA LEU A 53 10.04 -0.55 -18.73
C LEU A 53 11.42 -0.28 -19.33
N PHE A 54 12.39 -1.06 -18.94
CA PHE A 54 13.71 -1.10 -19.58
C PHE A 54 13.85 -2.35 -20.46
N GLU A 55 14.20 -2.17 -21.72
CA GLU A 55 14.50 -3.27 -22.64
C GLU A 55 16.01 -3.45 -22.78
N PHE A 56 16.51 -4.57 -22.25
CA PHE A 56 17.94 -4.87 -22.30
C PHE A 56 18.40 -5.53 -23.62
N GLY A 57 17.47 -5.77 -24.55
CA GLY A 57 17.78 -6.40 -25.85
C GLY A 57 18.13 -7.89 -25.71
N GLU A 58 19.15 -8.31 -26.47
CA GLU A 58 19.66 -9.69 -26.47
C GLU A 58 20.94 -9.76 -25.62
N ILE A 59 21.00 -10.74 -24.73
CA ILE A 59 22.18 -11.02 -23.89
C ILE A 59 22.48 -12.52 -23.90
N THR A 60 23.71 -12.89 -23.57
CA THR A 60 24.11 -14.29 -23.38
C THR A 60 23.72 -14.79 -22.00
N GLN A 61 23.33 -16.04 -21.89
CA GLN A 61 23.03 -16.68 -20.60
C GLN A 61 24.23 -16.56 -19.66
N GLY A 62 23.95 -16.13 -18.41
CA GLY A 62 24.95 -15.87 -17.38
C GLY A 62 25.34 -14.41 -17.25
N GLU A 63 25.03 -13.56 -18.23
CA GLU A 63 25.24 -12.13 -18.11
C GLU A 63 24.31 -11.51 -17.07
N LYS A 64 24.79 -10.45 -16.42
CA LYS A 64 24.01 -9.64 -15.49
C LYS A 64 23.65 -8.33 -16.16
N VAL A 65 22.37 -7.99 -16.06
CA VAL A 65 21.84 -6.70 -16.48
C VAL A 65 21.63 -5.85 -15.24
N GLU A 66 22.16 -4.65 -15.26
CA GLU A 66 21.95 -3.64 -14.23
C GLU A 66 21.33 -2.41 -14.86
N HIS A 67 20.25 -1.92 -14.25
CA HIS A 67 19.55 -0.73 -14.74
C HIS A 67 19.00 0.08 -13.58
N THR A 68 19.14 1.40 -13.68
CA THR A 68 18.68 2.36 -12.68
C THR A 68 17.46 3.10 -13.18
N PHE A 69 16.31 2.82 -12.56
CA PHE A 69 15.07 3.54 -12.81
C PHE A 69 15.03 4.82 -12.00
N MET A 70 15.07 5.95 -12.69
CA MET A 70 14.92 7.26 -12.07
C MET A 70 13.46 7.61 -11.87
N PHE A 71 13.13 8.21 -10.73
CA PHE A 71 11.79 8.73 -10.45
C PHE A 71 11.85 10.07 -9.73
N THR A 72 10.75 10.79 -9.73
CA THR A 72 10.57 12.07 -9.03
C THR A 72 9.37 11.96 -8.10
N ASN A 73 9.48 12.52 -6.89
CA ASN A 73 8.33 12.77 -6.05
C ASN A 73 7.58 13.99 -6.60
N THR A 74 6.49 13.76 -7.31
CA THR A 74 5.64 14.81 -7.88
C THR A 74 4.49 15.23 -6.96
N GLY A 75 4.43 14.65 -5.76
CA GLY A 75 3.44 14.98 -4.74
C GLY A 75 3.83 16.17 -3.87
N GLU A 76 3.03 16.39 -2.84
CA GLU A 76 3.20 17.52 -1.92
C GLU A 76 3.69 17.10 -0.52
N ALA A 77 3.92 15.82 -0.30
CA ALA A 77 4.44 15.25 0.96
C ALA A 77 5.68 14.39 0.70
N ASP A 78 6.42 14.06 1.75
CA ASP A 78 7.60 13.20 1.66
C ASP A 78 7.22 11.80 1.18
N LEU A 79 7.89 11.34 0.12
CA LEU A 79 7.74 10.01 -0.44
C LEU A 79 8.66 9.03 0.28
N ILE A 80 8.08 7.95 0.79
CA ILE A 80 8.81 6.88 1.48
C ILE A 80 8.58 5.57 0.74
N VAL A 81 9.64 5.00 0.18
CA VAL A 81 9.62 3.65 -0.38
C VAL A 81 9.88 2.65 0.73
N THR A 82 8.89 1.82 1.03
CA THR A 82 8.96 0.84 2.12
C THR A 82 9.52 -0.50 1.67
N SER A 83 9.29 -0.88 0.42
CA SER A 83 9.87 -2.10 -0.14
C SER A 83 9.92 -2.06 -1.66
N ALA A 84 10.85 -2.83 -2.23
CA ALA A 84 10.88 -3.19 -3.63
C ALA A 84 11.19 -4.68 -3.75
N LYS A 85 10.43 -5.41 -4.58
CA LYS A 85 10.59 -6.86 -4.74
C LYS A 85 10.51 -7.25 -6.20
N GLY A 86 11.50 -8.01 -6.67
CA GLY A 86 11.47 -8.66 -7.96
C GLY A 86 10.47 -9.81 -8.00
N SER A 87 9.90 -10.08 -9.18
CA SER A 87 8.98 -11.21 -9.43
C SER A 87 9.66 -12.58 -9.31
N CYS A 88 10.99 -12.63 -9.22
CA CYS A 88 11.79 -13.83 -8.97
C CYS A 88 13.04 -13.47 -8.17
N GLY A 89 13.69 -14.46 -7.55
CA GLY A 89 14.97 -14.26 -6.86
C GLY A 89 16.15 -13.90 -7.78
N CYS A 90 15.95 -13.94 -9.10
CA CYS A 90 16.91 -13.52 -10.10
C CYS A 90 16.94 -12.01 -10.34
N THR A 91 16.03 -11.25 -9.73
CA THR A 91 15.92 -9.81 -9.85
C THR A 91 15.97 -9.19 -8.46
N VAL A 92 17.01 -8.44 -8.19
CA VAL A 92 17.29 -7.83 -6.89
C VAL A 92 17.21 -6.31 -7.04
N PRO A 93 16.19 -5.66 -6.47
CA PRO A 93 16.10 -4.21 -6.45
C PRO A 93 16.75 -3.61 -5.21
N GLU A 94 17.40 -2.46 -5.39
CA GLU A 94 17.83 -1.57 -4.32
C GLU A 94 17.08 -0.24 -4.42
N TRP A 95 16.72 0.36 -3.29
CA TRP A 95 15.89 1.57 -3.25
C TRP A 95 16.31 2.50 -2.12
N PRO A 96 15.99 3.82 -2.21
CA PRO A 96 16.31 4.79 -1.17
C PRO A 96 15.64 4.45 0.16
N LYS A 97 16.38 4.54 1.26
CA LYS A 97 15.89 4.31 2.61
C LYS A 97 15.49 5.62 3.33
N LYS A 98 15.85 6.75 2.74
CA LYS A 98 15.50 8.08 3.26
C LYS A 98 14.25 8.61 2.56
N PRO A 99 13.43 9.42 3.25
CA PRO A 99 12.33 10.13 2.61
C PRO A 99 12.84 11.03 1.48
N ILE A 100 12.07 11.09 0.40
CA ILE A 100 12.33 11.90 -0.79
C ILE A 100 11.33 13.05 -0.78
N LYS A 101 11.82 14.28 -0.68
CA LYS A 101 10.99 15.48 -0.57
C LYS A 101 10.24 15.78 -1.87
N PRO A 102 9.15 16.57 -1.80
CA PRO A 102 8.49 17.08 -2.99
C PRO A 102 9.47 17.70 -3.98
N GLY A 103 9.40 17.26 -5.25
CA GLY A 103 10.28 17.68 -6.33
C GLY A 103 11.66 17.01 -6.36
N GLU A 104 12.06 16.27 -5.34
CA GLU A 104 13.33 15.53 -5.36
C GLU A 104 13.23 14.27 -6.21
N LYS A 105 14.39 13.89 -6.79
CA LYS A 105 14.55 12.63 -7.52
C LYS A 105 15.06 11.53 -6.61
N GLY A 106 14.65 10.31 -6.91
CA GLY A 106 15.19 9.08 -6.34
C GLY A 106 15.49 8.07 -7.43
N GLU A 107 16.09 6.97 -7.03
CA GLU A 107 16.51 5.91 -7.95
C GLU A 107 16.19 4.53 -7.38
N ILE A 108 15.85 3.60 -8.27
CA ILE A 108 15.74 2.17 -7.95
C ILE A 108 16.69 1.43 -8.86
N ASN A 109 17.76 0.89 -8.29
CA ASN A 109 18.70 0.08 -9.04
C ASN A 109 18.20 -1.37 -9.07
N VAL A 110 18.14 -1.97 -10.27
CA VAL A 110 17.65 -3.34 -10.49
C VAL A 110 18.75 -4.16 -11.14
N VAL A 111 19.16 -5.22 -10.46
CA VAL A 111 20.13 -6.18 -10.98
C VAL A 111 19.40 -7.48 -11.34
N PHE A 112 19.51 -7.89 -12.59
CA PHE A 112 18.95 -9.15 -13.10
C PHE A 112 20.07 -10.11 -13.47
N ASN A 113 20.03 -11.32 -12.93
CA ASN A 113 20.97 -12.40 -13.28
C ASN A 113 20.28 -13.36 -14.27
N SER A 114 20.86 -13.49 -15.46
CA SER A 114 20.35 -14.35 -16.53
C SER A 114 20.78 -15.81 -16.43
N GLU A 115 21.58 -16.17 -15.40
CA GLU A 115 22.06 -17.56 -15.24
C GLU A 115 20.92 -18.57 -15.16
N GLY A 116 21.01 -19.64 -15.94
CA GLY A 116 19.96 -20.66 -16.03
C GLY A 116 18.67 -20.21 -16.71
N LYS A 117 18.64 -19.04 -17.33
CA LYS A 117 17.50 -18.51 -18.07
C LYS A 117 17.76 -18.60 -19.57
N LYS A 118 16.68 -18.71 -20.36
CA LYS A 118 16.76 -18.68 -21.82
C LYS A 118 15.49 -18.09 -22.42
N GLY A 119 15.61 -17.60 -23.64
CA GLY A 119 14.50 -17.02 -24.39
C GLY A 119 14.00 -15.72 -23.77
N ARG A 120 12.80 -15.31 -24.19
CA ARG A 120 12.24 -14.03 -23.80
C ARG A 120 11.97 -13.95 -22.30
N GLN A 121 12.44 -12.89 -21.69
CA GLN A 121 12.26 -12.60 -20.27
C GLN A 121 11.49 -11.30 -20.09
N HIS A 122 10.59 -11.29 -19.12
CA HIS A 122 9.91 -10.10 -18.63
C HIS A 122 9.82 -10.20 -17.11
N LYS A 123 10.55 -9.35 -16.40
CA LYS A 123 10.65 -9.38 -14.94
C LYS A 123 10.10 -8.09 -14.37
N LYS A 124 9.12 -8.22 -13.48
CA LYS A 124 8.51 -7.10 -12.78
C LYS A 124 9.17 -6.87 -11.44
N VAL A 125 9.27 -5.62 -11.06
CA VAL A 125 9.64 -5.18 -9.71
C VAL A 125 8.46 -4.41 -9.14
N THR A 126 7.93 -4.91 -8.04
CA THR A 126 6.83 -4.29 -7.30
C THR A 126 7.41 -3.41 -6.21
N ILE A 127 7.05 -2.15 -6.23
CA ILE A 127 7.50 -1.11 -5.31
C ILE A 127 6.32 -0.71 -4.43
N VAL A 128 6.50 -0.72 -3.12
CA VAL A 128 5.49 -0.25 -2.16
C VAL A 128 5.98 1.05 -1.54
N ALA A 129 5.15 2.07 -1.62
CA ALA A 129 5.41 3.40 -1.09
C ALA A 129 4.15 3.96 -0.41
N ASN A 130 4.30 5.08 0.30
CA ASN A 130 3.20 5.78 0.94
C ASN A 130 2.34 6.62 -0.03
N THR A 131 2.29 6.23 -1.28
CA THR A 131 1.51 6.86 -2.37
C THR A 131 0.09 6.28 -2.48
N GLN A 132 -0.74 6.91 -3.31
CA GLN A 132 -2.02 6.34 -3.74
C GLN A 132 -2.06 6.25 -5.27
N PRO A 133 -2.09 5.02 -5.83
CA PRO A 133 -2.02 3.71 -5.14
C PRO A 133 -0.67 3.49 -4.46
N SER A 134 -0.64 2.65 -3.39
CA SER A 134 0.57 2.34 -2.65
C SER A 134 1.54 1.42 -3.40
N THR A 135 1.08 0.78 -4.45
CA THR A 135 1.85 -0.17 -5.26
C THR A 135 2.14 0.40 -6.63
N ASN A 136 3.41 0.42 -6.98
CA ASN A 136 3.92 0.83 -8.28
C ASN A 136 4.73 -0.32 -8.89
N VAL A 137 4.77 -0.44 -10.20
CA VAL A 137 5.44 -1.55 -10.89
C VAL A 137 6.32 -1.02 -12.00
N ILE A 138 7.59 -1.43 -11.98
CA ILE A 138 8.51 -1.26 -13.11
C ILE A 138 8.91 -2.64 -13.63
N ALA A 139 9.47 -2.71 -14.82
CA ALA A 139 9.84 -3.97 -15.45
C ALA A 139 11.12 -3.86 -16.26
N ILE A 140 11.80 -5.00 -16.41
CA ILE A 140 12.86 -5.19 -17.39
C ILE A 140 12.46 -6.30 -18.35
N SER A 141 12.81 -6.18 -19.62
CA SER A 141 12.44 -7.13 -20.68
C SER A 141 13.59 -7.30 -21.67
N GLY A 142 13.70 -8.49 -22.24
CA GLY A 142 14.70 -8.79 -23.25
C GLY A 142 14.77 -10.27 -23.56
N GLU A 143 15.76 -10.69 -24.35
CA GLU A 143 15.96 -12.07 -24.77
C GLU A 143 17.31 -12.61 -24.33
N ILE A 144 17.31 -13.85 -23.87
CA ILE A 144 18.52 -14.55 -23.45
C ILE A 144 18.83 -15.65 -24.43
N ILE A 145 20.00 -15.53 -25.07
CA ILE A 145 20.56 -16.54 -25.95
C ILE A 145 21.34 -17.55 -25.11
N ALA A 146 20.89 -18.80 -25.13
CA ALA A 146 21.65 -19.88 -24.51
C ALA A 146 22.85 -20.25 -25.43
N PRO A 147 24.05 -20.50 -24.86
CA PRO A 147 25.14 -21.01 -25.66
C PRO A 147 24.78 -22.36 -26.27
N GLU A 148 25.13 -22.57 -27.52
CA GLU A 148 24.98 -23.87 -28.16
C GLU A 148 25.93 -24.88 -27.47
N VAL A 149 25.36 -25.95 -26.91
CA VAL A 149 26.14 -27.05 -26.34
C VAL A 149 26.49 -27.97 -27.49
N ASN A 150 27.74 -27.84 -28.00
CA ASN A 150 28.32 -28.81 -28.94
C ASN A 150 28.71 -30.09 -28.22
#